data_58097beece32bfeeedd5d0dc203b754d
#
_entry.id   58097beece32bfeeedd5d0dc203b754d
#
_cell.length_a   1.000
_cell.length_b   1.000
_cell.length_c   1.000
_cell.angle_alpha   90.00
_cell.angle_beta   90.00
_cell.angle_gamma   90.00
#
_symmetry.space_group_name_H-M   'P 1'
#
loop_
_entity.id
_entity.type
_entity.pdbx_description
1 polymer ?
#
loop_
_entity_poly.entity_id
_entity_poly.type
_entity_poly.pdbx_seq_one_letter_code
_entity_poly.pdbx_strand_id
1 'polypeptide(L)'
;MVRKDYNHPCVVLYSTGNEIPEIGCPSGHEMNKKLVDALHQLDSTRYVTNAVSGFLAVAYHMEKHVENQRQEYDKAMNDAQGSEKMNAMASDVEKQMMDAFACSPLLNESILPIEEAVDVAGYNYLNARHTYIHKAHPEWVVVGSETYPTEIAELWNIVENNSHVIGDFTWTGYDYLGEAGIGIFHYDPTRLESGYQGWFPDRLAYCGDINLNGYRRPVSYLREIAYGLRTKPYLFARRVDKAGQRHDKNRWKYHDGVHSWTYPGYEGTETTVYVLTKDPEAELFLNGVSLGRKKVGEVEALTAVFEVPYQPGTLTVRTTSGEDSIVTAGEAVGLHAEASKTVLEKGGRDVCFITADLVDSEGHTNRFAVRRIQAVLEGEAVLAGFGSANPSCEGSYTDTAWDTFDGRVMAAVRSGMQPGKAELKLIMNGTVAAIIPIEVR
;
A
#
# COMPACT_ATOMS: atom_id res chain seq x y z
N MET A 1 23.67 -0.58 12.38
CA MET A 1 22.77 -1.66 11.95
C MET A 1 23.21 -2.99 12.56
N VAL A 2 24.19 -3.75 12.04
CA VAL A 2 24.53 -5.12 12.47
C VAL A 2 24.67 -5.30 13.98
N ARG A 3 25.53 -4.51 14.65
CA ARG A 3 25.76 -4.64 16.10
C ARG A 3 24.50 -4.44 16.95
N LYS A 4 23.55 -3.64 16.47
CA LYS A 4 22.24 -3.42 17.14
C LYS A 4 21.33 -4.63 16.95
N ASP A 5 21.31 -5.20 15.75
CA ASP A 5 20.29 -6.17 15.33
C ASP A 5 20.80 -7.62 15.32
N TYR A 6 22.07 -7.86 15.70
CA TYR A 6 22.76 -9.15 15.65
C TYR A 6 21.99 -10.30 16.35
N ASN A 7 21.39 -10.01 17.51
CA ASN A 7 20.66 -11.00 18.30
C ASN A 7 19.16 -11.08 17.96
N HIS A 8 18.72 -10.48 16.84
CA HIS A 8 17.34 -10.56 16.38
C HIS A 8 17.20 -11.63 15.29
N PRO A 9 16.64 -12.83 15.60
CA PRO A 9 16.54 -13.92 14.61
C PRO A 9 15.59 -13.62 13.46
N CYS A 10 14.74 -12.61 13.59
CA CYS A 10 13.87 -12.13 12.49
C CYS A 10 14.62 -11.33 11.41
N VAL A 11 15.86 -10.88 11.69
CA VAL A 11 16.72 -10.25 10.68
C VAL A 11 17.39 -11.35 9.88
N VAL A 12 17.04 -11.50 8.62
CA VAL A 12 17.55 -12.56 7.73
C VAL A 12 18.43 -12.01 6.60
N LEU A 13 18.29 -10.72 6.29
CA LEU A 13 18.94 -10.05 5.17
C LEU A 13 19.29 -8.61 5.54
N TYR A 14 20.50 -8.16 5.18
CA TYR A 14 20.95 -6.77 5.31
C TYR A 14 20.98 -6.11 3.93
N SER A 15 20.52 -4.86 3.81
CA SER A 15 20.67 -4.06 2.60
C SER A 15 21.79 -3.02 2.76
N THR A 16 22.64 -2.89 1.75
CA THR A 16 23.70 -1.86 1.69
C THR A 16 23.16 -0.49 1.33
N GLY A 17 21.99 -0.41 0.70
CA GLY A 17 21.35 0.85 0.33
C GLY A 17 20.07 0.66 -0.46
N ASN A 18 19.33 1.76 -0.63
CA ASN A 18 18.14 1.83 -1.46
C ASN A 18 18.24 3.00 -2.44
N GLU A 19 18.10 2.71 -3.73
CA GLU A 19 18.02 3.70 -4.81
C GLU A 19 19.14 4.76 -4.76
N ILE A 20 20.37 4.31 -4.57
CA ILE A 20 21.53 5.18 -4.48
C ILE A 20 21.89 5.71 -5.87
N PRO A 21 21.97 7.05 -6.08
CA PRO A 21 22.26 7.62 -7.40
C PRO A 21 23.61 7.18 -8.00
N GLU A 22 24.61 6.94 -7.16
CA GLU A 22 25.97 6.54 -7.59
C GLU A 22 26.09 5.05 -7.88
N ILE A 23 25.00 4.28 -7.79
CA ILE A 23 25.03 2.81 -7.90
C ILE A 23 25.59 2.31 -9.25
N GLY A 24 25.43 3.08 -10.31
CA GLY A 24 25.91 2.76 -11.65
C GLY A 24 27.32 3.25 -11.96
N CYS A 25 28.01 3.94 -11.04
CA CYS A 25 29.35 4.48 -11.29
C CYS A 25 30.46 3.70 -10.54
N PRO A 26 31.72 3.75 -10.97
CA PRO A 26 32.82 2.99 -10.36
C PRO A 26 32.99 3.26 -8.86
N SER A 27 32.81 4.52 -8.41
CA SER A 27 32.89 4.84 -6.96
C SER A 27 31.76 4.23 -6.16
N GLY A 28 30.55 4.15 -6.73
CA GLY A 28 29.41 3.46 -6.12
C GLY A 28 29.64 1.94 -6.01
N HIS A 29 30.19 1.33 -7.07
CA HIS A 29 30.57 -0.10 -7.06
C HIS A 29 31.58 -0.39 -5.95
N GLU A 30 32.64 0.42 -5.86
CA GLU A 30 33.67 0.28 -4.81
C GLU A 30 33.08 0.47 -3.41
N MET A 31 32.22 1.46 -3.23
CA MET A 31 31.57 1.72 -1.94
C MET A 31 30.62 0.59 -1.55
N ASN A 32 29.79 0.10 -2.48
CA ASN A 32 28.91 -1.03 -2.22
C ASN A 32 29.69 -2.26 -1.77
N LYS A 33 30.79 -2.58 -2.47
CA LYS A 33 31.67 -3.69 -2.09
C LYS A 33 32.25 -3.50 -0.66
N LYS A 34 32.72 -2.31 -0.31
CA LYS A 34 33.20 -2.00 1.04
C LYS A 34 32.10 -2.21 2.11
N LEU A 35 30.86 -1.84 1.81
CA LEU A 35 29.73 -2.03 2.71
C LEU A 35 29.39 -3.50 2.87
N VAL A 36 29.36 -4.29 1.80
CA VAL A 36 29.16 -5.75 1.83
C VAL A 36 30.25 -6.42 2.67
N ASP A 37 31.53 -6.11 2.39
CA ASP A 37 32.66 -6.68 3.13
C ASP A 37 32.57 -6.34 4.62
N ALA A 38 32.15 -5.12 4.98
CA ALA A 38 31.99 -4.70 6.37
C ALA A 38 30.82 -5.41 7.06
N LEU A 39 29.73 -5.68 6.36
CA LEU A 39 28.58 -6.44 6.88
C LEU A 39 29.00 -7.89 7.15
N HIS A 40 29.65 -8.56 6.20
CA HIS A 40 30.14 -9.95 6.37
C HIS A 40 31.19 -10.08 7.46
N GLN A 41 32.08 -9.09 7.65
CA GLN A 41 33.03 -9.07 8.75
C GLN A 41 32.35 -9.01 10.14
N LEU A 42 31.21 -8.34 10.22
CA LEU A 42 30.45 -8.19 11.47
C LEU A 42 29.47 -9.34 11.70
N ASP A 43 28.92 -9.92 10.64
CA ASP A 43 27.97 -11.03 10.68
C ASP A 43 28.07 -11.86 9.40
N SER A 44 28.73 -12.99 9.48
CA SER A 44 28.89 -13.94 8.37
C SER A 44 27.71 -14.93 8.24
N THR A 45 26.68 -14.80 9.06
CA THR A 45 25.55 -15.74 9.10
C THR A 45 24.33 -15.27 8.32
N ARG A 46 24.31 -13.98 7.91
CA ARG A 46 23.21 -13.38 7.16
C ARG A 46 23.67 -12.88 5.82
N TYR A 47 22.76 -12.92 4.86
CA TYR A 47 23.02 -12.50 3.50
C TYR A 47 22.89 -10.97 3.34
N VAL A 48 23.52 -10.45 2.29
CA VAL A 48 23.53 -9.04 1.97
C VAL A 48 22.90 -8.80 0.60
N THR A 49 22.09 -7.76 0.50
CA THR A 49 21.46 -7.28 -0.74
C THR A 49 21.72 -5.79 -0.97
N ASN A 50 21.29 -5.29 -2.11
CA ASN A 50 21.13 -3.87 -2.42
C ASN A 50 19.80 -3.68 -3.14
N ALA A 51 19.11 -2.59 -2.91
CA ALA A 51 17.86 -2.25 -3.58
C ALA A 51 18.14 -1.29 -4.76
N VAL A 52 18.31 -1.86 -5.96
CA VAL A 52 18.79 -1.14 -7.13
C VAL A 52 17.63 -0.53 -7.92
N SER A 53 17.65 0.82 -8.09
CA SER A 53 16.85 1.51 -9.10
C SER A 53 17.55 1.51 -10.44
N GLY A 54 16.91 0.93 -11.47
CA GLY A 54 17.51 0.87 -12.80
C GLY A 54 17.73 2.23 -13.43
N PHE A 55 16.85 3.19 -13.23
CA PHE A 55 16.97 4.53 -13.77
C PHE A 55 18.17 5.29 -13.19
N LEU A 56 18.35 5.22 -11.87
CA LEU A 56 19.49 5.84 -11.21
C LEU A 56 20.81 5.16 -11.64
N ALA A 57 20.79 3.86 -11.80
CA ALA A 57 21.97 3.10 -12.20
C ALA A 57 22.50 3.48 -13.59
N VAL A 58 21.61 3.76 -14.55
CA VAL A 58 22.05 4.13 -15.91
C VAL A 58 22.40 5.60 -16.06
N ALA A 59 22.04 6.45 -15.11
CA ALA A 59 22.25 7.90 -15.20
C ALA A 59 23.72 8.26 -15.47
N TYR A 60 24.67 7.60 -14.80
CA TYR A 60 26.11 7.79 -15.03
C TYR A 60 26.56 7.45 -16.45
N HIS A 61 26.03 6.36 -17.03
CA HIS A 61 26.38 5.96 -18.39
C HIS A 61 25.75 6.88 -19.44
N MET A 62 24.55 7.40 -19.15
CA MET A 62 23.90 8.40 -19.99
C MET A 62 24.68 9.72 -20.01
N GLU A 63 25.23 10.17 -18.88
CA GLU A 63 26.07 11.38 -18.82
C GLU A 63 27.31 11.27 -19.71
N LYS A 64 27.97 10.11 -19.76
CA LYS A 64 29.15 9.90 -20.65
C LYS A 64 28.80 10.02 -22.13
N HIS A 65 27.56 9.77 -22.51
CA HIS A 65 27.09 9.85 -23.90
C HIS A 65 26.54 11.24 -24.24
N VAL A 66 26.25 12.08 -23.23
CA VAL A 66 25.58 13.37 -23.41
C VAL A 66 26.33 14.49 -22.67
N GLU A 67 27.60 14.68 -23.03
CA GLU A 67 28.46 15.73 -22.45
C GLU A 67 27.88 17.16 -22.62
N ASN A 68 26.91 17.34 -23.52
CA ASN A 68 26.22 18.61 -23.80
C ASN A 68 24.93 18.85 -22.97
N GLN A 69 24.46 17.92 -22.15
CA GLN A 69 23.24 18.08 -21.36
C GLN A 69 23.50 18.14 -19.85
N ARG A 70 24.74 18.22 -19.43
CA ARG A 70 25.15 18.20 -18.01
C ARG A 70 24.48 19.31 -17.17
N GLN A 71 24.32 20.50 -17.74
CA GLN A 71 23.73 21.64 -17.02
C GLN A 71 22.22 21.46 -16.77
N GLU A 72 21.49 20.84 -17.68
CA GLU A 72 20.06 20.54 -17.49
C GLU A 72 19.84 19.39 -16.52
N TYR A 73 20.72 18.37 -16.54
CA TYR A 73 20.69 17.26 -15.60
C TYR A 73 21.01 17.71 -14.18
N ASP A 74 22.08 18.47 -13.96
CA ASP A 74 22.46 19.01 -12.65
C ASP A 74 21.35 19.91 -12.07
N LYS A 75 20.73 20.74 -12.91
CA LYS A 75 19.57 21.53 -12.51
C LYS A 75 18.37 20.66 -12.15
N ALA A 76 18.11 19.63 -12.95
CA ALA A 76 17.01 18.69 -12.72
C ALA A 76 17.19 17.84 -11.46
N MET A 77 18.43 17.45 -11.12
CA MET A 77 18.74 16.70 -9.88
C MET A 77 18.77 17.60 -8.64
N ASN A 78 19.14 18.87 -8.79
CA ASN A 78 19.14 19.83 -7.70
C ASN A 78 17.74 20.41 -7.39
N ASP A 79 16.84 20.48 -8.38
CA ASP A 79 15.49 21.05 -8.25
C ASP A 79 14.43 20.03 -7.80
N ALA A 80 14.75 18.72 -7.81
CA ALA A 80 13.83 17.68 -7.38
C ALA A 80 14.40 16.88 -6.22
N GLN A 81 13.56 16.56 -5.24
CA GLN A 81 13.86 15.48 -4.31
C GLN A 81 13.93 14.17 -5.12
N GLY A 82 15.07 13.49 -5.09
CA GLY A 82 15.48 12.47 -6.07
C GLY A 82 14.42 11.37 -6.34
N SER A 83 13.79 10.80 -5.31
CA SER A 83 12.76 9.77 -5.46
C SER A 83 11.46 10.26 -6.12
N GLU A 84 11.02 11.50 -5.88
CA GLU A 84 9.79 12.04 -6.47
C GLU A 84 9.85 12.11 -7.99
N LYS A 85 10.98 12.56 -8.55
CA LYS A 85 11.15 12.68 -9.99
C LYS A 85 11.29 11.33 -10.68
N MET A 86 11.98 10.40 -10.04
CA MET A 86 12.13 9.04 -10.53
C MET A 86 10.79 8.32 -10.61
N ASN A 87 9.97 8.46 -9.58
CA ASN A 87 8.65 7.88 -9.53
C ASN A 87 7.72 8.47 -10.60
N ALA A 88 7.79 9.79 -10.89
CA ALA A 88 7.01 10.39 -11.99
C ALA A 88 7.41 9.83 -13.35
N MET A 89 8.70 9.71 -13.62
CA MET A 89 9.20 9.12 -14.87
C MET A 89 8.75 7.66 -15.00
N ALA A 90 8.82 6.87 -13.92
CA ALA A 90 8.42 5.48 -13.92
C ALA A 90 6.91 5.27 -14.10
N SER A 91 6.07 6.21 -13.64
CA SER A 91 4.61 6.10 -13.77
C SER A 91 4.10 6.27 -15.20
N ASP A 92 4.81 7.04 -16.02
CA ASP A 92 4.42 7.36 -17.39
C ASP A 92 4.97 6.37 -18.43
N VAL A 93 5.94 5.52 -18.03
CA VAL A 93 6.52 4.51 -18.94
C VAL A 93 5.62 3.27 -18.98
N GLU A 94 5.24 2.85 -20.17
CA GLU A 94 4.48 1.60 -20.35
C GLU A 94 5.28 0.39 -19.84
N LYS A 95 4.57 -0.61 -19.28
CA LYS A 95 5.18 -1.83 -18.71
C LYS A 95 6.16 -2.50 -19.66
N GLN A 96 5.83 -2.61 -20.96
CA GLN A 96 6.68 -3.23 -21.97
C GLN A 96 8.04 -2.52 -22.13
N MET A 97 8.05 -1.18 -22.03
CA MET A 97 9.29 -0.40 -22.07
C MET A 97 10.13 -0.64 -20.83
N MET A 98 9.48 -0.75 -19.66
CA MET A 98 10.17 -1.08 -18.40
C MET A 98 10.77 -2.49 -18.45
N ASP A 99 10.05 -3.47 -18.96
CA ASP A 99 10.53 -4.83 -19.11
C ASP A 99 11.73 -4.91 -20.09
N ALA A 100 11.64 -4.19 -21.21
CA ALA A 100 12.75 -4.09 -22.15
C ALA A 100 13.97 -3.39 -21.54
N PHE A 101 13.75 -2.32 -20.79
CA PHE A 101 14.81 -1.58 -20.08
C PHE A 101 15.47 -2.46 -19.01
N ALA A 102 14.68 -3.21 -18.22
CA ALA A 102 15.18 -4.13 -17.19
C ALA A 102 16.12 -5.22 -17.74
N CYS A 103 15.99 -5.54 -19.03
CA CYS A 103 16.80 -6.54 -19.75
C CYS A 103 17.84 -5.90 -20.68
N SER A 104 18.04 -4.59 -20.64
CA SER A 104 18.91 -3.89 -21.59
C SER A 104 20.39 -4.08 -21.30
N PRO A 105 21.25 -4.07 -22.35
CA PRO A 105 22.71 -4.11 -22.18
C PRO A 105 23.23 -2.93 -21.34
N LEU A 106 22.64 -1.76 -21.47
CA LEU A 106 23.02 -0.55 -20.72
C LEU A 106 22.83 -0.76 -19.22
N LEU A 107 21.67 -1.31 -18.82
CA LEU A 107 21.43 -1.62 -17.41
C LEU A 107 22.38 -2.71 -16.91
N ASN A 108 22.64 -3.76 -17.72
CA ASN A 108 23.61 -4.79 -17.35
C ASN A 108 24.99 -4.20 -17.07
N GLU A 109 25.53 -3.35 -17.96
CA GLU A 109 26.81 -2.71 -17.76
C GLU A 109 26.85 -1.87 -16.48
N SER A 110 25.72 -1.21 -16.18
CA SER A 110 25.64 -0.30 -15.04
C SER A 110 25.61 -1.00 -13.68
N ILE A 111 24.94 -2.16 -13.57
CA ILE A 111 24.66 -2.78 -12.25
C ILE A 111 25.34 -4.13 -12.02
N LEU A 112 25.92 -4.75 -13.05
CA LEU A 112 26.58 -6.04 -12.89
C LEU A 112 27.61 -6.08 -11.73
N PRO A 113 28.47 -5.07 -11.52
CA PRO A 113 29.41 -5.07 -10.40
C PRO A 113 28.74 -4.99 -9.01
N ILE A 114 27.50 -4.49 -8.95
CA ILE A 114 26.70 -4.49 -7.70
C ILE A 114 26.14 -5.88 -7.45
N GLU A 115 25.58 -6.49 -8.48
CA GLU A 115 25.01 -7.85 -8.43
C GLU A 115 26.06 -8.90 -8.04
N GLU A 116 27.27 -8.79 -8.60
CA GLU A 116 28.41 -9.65 -8.27
C GLU A 116 28.92 -9.49 -6.83
N ALA A 117 28.68 -8.32 -6.22
CA ALA A 117 29.20 -8.02 -4.88
C ALA A 117 28.27 -8.46 -3.76
N VAL A 118 26.98 -8.70 -4.02
CA VAL A 118 25.97 -9.06 -3.01
C VAL A 118 25.64 -10.55 -3.05
N ASP A 119 25.07 -11.09 -1.98
CA ASP A 119 24.61 -12.49 -1.93
C ASP A 119 23.25 -12.66 -2.61
N VAL A 120 22.41 -11.61 -2.55
CA VAL A 120 21.06 -11.59 -3.14
C VAL A 120 20.90 -10.33 -3.95
N ALA A 121 20.68 -10.45 -5.26
CA ALA A 121 20.44 -9.29 -6.11
C ALA A 121 19.05 -8.72 -5.88
N GLY A 122 18.96 -7.47 -5.42
CA GLY A 122 17.70 -6.78 -5.11
C GLY A 122 17.36 -5.73 -6.15
N TYR A 123 16.12 -5.76 -6.65
CA TYR A 123 15.66 -4.87 -7.71
C TYR A 123 14.41 -4.09 -7.32
N ASN A 124 14.45 -2.77 -7.53
CA ASN A 124 13.29 -1.91 -7.44
C ASN A 124 12.65 -1.75 -8.82
N TYR A 125 11.41 -2.25 -8.97
CA TYR A 125 10.56 -2.12 -10.17
C TYR A 125 11.16 -2.69 -11.48
N LEU A 126 12.03 -3.70 -11.40
CA LEU A 126 12.69 -4.36 -12.54
C LEU A 126 12.22 -5.82 -12.69
N ASN A 127 10.91 -6.05 -12.74
CA ASN A 127 10.32 -7.39 -12.67
C ASN A 127 10.87 -8.38 -13.71
N ALA A 128 11.01 -7.95 -14.97
CA ALA A 128 11.53 -8.79 -16.03
C ALA A 128 12.98 -9.26 -15.78
N ARG A 129 13.75 -8.50 -14.99
CA ARG A 129 15.12 -8.87 -14.65
C ARG A 129 15.20 -10.09 -13.75
N HIS A 130 14.19 -10.35 -12.94
CA HIS A 130 14.17 -11.52 -12.04
C HIS A 130 14.43 -12.84 -12.78
N THR A 131 13.87 -13.00 -13.96
CA THR A 131 14.07 -14.21 -14.79
C THR A 131 15.14 -14.03 -15.86
N TYR A 132 15.39 -12.79 -16.30
CA TYR A 132 16.37 -12.49 -17.33
C TYR A 132 17.79 -12.81 -16.87
N ILE A 133 18.18 -12.31 -15.69
CA ILE A 133 19.56 -12.45 -15.20
C ILE A 133 19.94 -13.91 -14.91
N HIS A 134 18.98 -14.73 -14.53
CA HIS A 134 19.18 -16.15 -14.27
C HIS A 134 19.71 -16.94 -15.48
N LYS A 135 19.45 -16.47 -16.70
CA LYS A 135 19.97 -17.14 -17.92
C LYS A 135 21.49 -17.02 -18.04
N ALA A 136 22.05 -15.89 -17.56
CA ALA A 136 23.49 -15.64 -17.57
C ALA A 136 24.17 -16.11 -16.28
N HIS A 137 23.47 -16.01 -15.16
CA HIS A 137 23.95 -16.29 -13.79
C HIS A 137 22.95 -17.21 -13.06
N PRO A 138 22.89 -18.52 -13.41
CA PRO A 138 21.92 -19.44 -12.82
C PRO A 138 22.13 -19.70 -11.32
N GLU A 139 23.30 -19.37 -10.79
CA GLU A 139 23.66 -19.47 -9.36
C GLU A 139 23.17 -18.30 -8.52
N TRP A 140 22.74 -17.21 -9.13
CA TRP A 140 22.33 -16.02 -8.39
C TRP A 140 20.92 -16.13 -7.82
N VAL A 141 20.78 -15.61 -6.59
CA VAL A 141 19.49 -15.47 -5.91
C VAL A 141 19.02 -14.03 -6.08
N VAL A 142 17.73 -13.86 -6.31
CA VAL A 142 17.11 -12.57 -6.64
C VAL A 142 15.95 -12.29 -5.72
N VAL A 143 15.72 -11.01 -5.43
CA VAL A 143 14.55 -10.51 -4.70
C VAL A 143 14.02 -9.22 -5.33
N GLY A 144 12.71 -9.10 -5.44
CA GLY A 144 12.06 -7.81 -5.69
C GLY A 144 12.14 -6.96 -4.43
N SER A 145 13.12 -6.07 -4.35
CA SER A 145 13.32 -5.24 -3.14
C SER A 145 12.31 -4.10 -3.03
N GLU A 146 11.68 -3.70 -4.16
CA GLU A 146 10.56 -2.77 -4.19
C GLU A 146 9.73 -3.00 -5.45
N THR A 147 8.41 -3.20 -5.27
CA THR A 147 7.51 -3.59 -6.37
C THR A 147 6.19 -2.84 -6.29
N TYR A 148 5.50 -2.70 -7.43
CA TYR A 148 4.19 -2.08 -7.47
C TYR A 148 3.11 -3.00 -6.87
N PRO A 149 2.20 -2.47 -6.03
CA PRO A 149 1.14 -3.27 -5.43
C PRO A 149 0.18 -3.88 -6.46
N THR A 150 0.04 -3.26 -7.63
CA THR A 150 -0.81 -3.74 -8.74
C THR A 150 -0.27 -4.99 -9.42
N GLU A 151 1.02 -5.30 -9.28
CA GLU A 151 1.72 -6.36 -10.01
C GLU A 151 1.90 -7.66 -9.19
N ILE A 152 1.33 -7.72 -7.99
CA ILE A 152 1.57 -8.85 -7.07
C ILE A 152 1.19 -10.22 -7.64
N ALA A 153 0.14 -10.31 -8.46
CA ALA A 153 -0.28 -11.58 -9.05
C ALA A 153 0.77 -12.14 -10.02
N GLU A 154 1.40 -11.27 -10.81
CA GLU A 154 2.49 -11.63 -11.72
C GLU A 154 3.76 -11.96 -10.95
N LEU A 155 4.15 -11.10 -10.02
CA LEU A 155 5.36 -11.26 -9.22
C LEU A 155 5.32 -12.55 -8.40
N TRP A 156 4.18 -12.84 -7.78
CA TRP A 156 4.05 -14.08 -7.02
C TRP A 156 4.11 -15.33 -7.90
N ASN A 157 3.55 -15.27 -9.11
CA ASN A 157 3.71 -16.34 -10.09
C ASN A 157 5.18 -16.52 -10.51
N ILE A 158 5.97 -15.43 -10.61
CA ILE A 158 7.42 -15.53 -10.85
C ILE A 158 8.10 -16.24 -9.67
N VAL A 159 7.79 -15.86 -8.43
CA VAL A 159 8.34 -16.49 -7.22
C VAL A 159 8.01 -17.98 -7.16
N GLU A 160 6.76 -18.37 -7.37
CA GLU A 160 6.31 -19.77 -7.30
C GLU A 160 6.97 -20.66 -8.37
N ASN A 161 7.29 -20.14 -9.55
CA ASN A 161 7.81 -20.89 -10.67
C ASN A 161 9.35 -20.78 -10.86
N ASN A 162 10.05 -20.00 -10.04
CA ASN A 162 11.48 -19.77 -10.17
C ASN A 162 12.16 -19.80 -8.81
N SER A 163 12.78 -20.92 -8.46
CA SER A 163 13.38 -21.14 -7.14
C SER A 163 14.51 -20.19 -6.75
N HIS A 164 15.10 -19.48 -7.71
CA HIS A 164 16.11 -18.45 -7.48
C HIS A 164 15.50 -17.10 -7.08
N VAL A 165 14.18 -16.89 -7.25
CA VAL A 165 13.47 -15.67 -6.83
C VAL A 165 12.84 -15.92 -5.49
N ILE A 166 13.39 -15.34 -4.42
CA ILE A 166 13.01 -15.66 -3.04
C ILE A 166 11.81 -14.86 -2.50
N GLY A 167 11.32 -13.89 -3.25
CA GLY A 167 10.16 -13.08 -2.88
C GLY A 167 10.17 -11.70 -3.48
N ASP A 168 9.19 -10.90 -3.04
CA ASP A 168 9.11 -9.48 -3.36
C ASP A 168 8.63 -8.65 -2.16
N PHE A 169 9.03 -7.40 -2.13
CA PHE A 169 8.60 -6.39 -1.16
C PHE A 169 7.84 -5.30 -1.90
N THR A 170 6.55 -5.17 -1.61
CA THR A 170 5.74 -4.12 -2.23
C THR A 170 6.00 -2.76 -1.60
N TRP A 171 5.94 -1.69 -2.40
CA TRP A 171 5.82 -0.34 -1.90
C TRP A 171 4.36 0.13 -2.01
N THR A 172 3.58 0.08 -0.88
CA THR A 172 4.08 -0.30 0.43
C THR A 172 3.02 -1.09 1.21
N GLY A 173 3.39 -1.69 2.33
CA GLY A 173 2.46 -2.44 3.19
C GLY A 173 1.47 -1.53 3.93
N TYR A 174 1.91 -0.34 4.38
CA TYR A 174 1.11 0.65 5.11
C TYR A 174 1.19 2.02 4.45
N ASP A 175 0.08 2.75 4.43
CA ASP A 175 0.11 4.19 4.14
C ASP A 175 0.96 4.91 5.17
N TYR A 176 1.61 5.99 4.77
CA TYR A 176 2.47 6.77 5.65
C TYR A 176 2.39 8.27 5.37
N LEU A 177 2.76 9.07 6.38
CA LEU A 177 2.90 10.51 6.25
C LEU A 177 4.19 10.84 5.48
N GLY A 178 4.07 11.67 4.48
CA GLY A 178 5.16 12.01 3.55
C GLY A 178 4.88 11.50 2.15
N GLU A 179 5.70 11.87 1.17
CA GLU A 179 5.54 11.57 -0.26
C GLU A 179 4.08 11.72 -0.72
N ALA A 180 3.47 12.84 -0.28
CA ALA A 180 2.07 13.13 -0.50
C ALA A 180 1.73 13.09 -2.00
N GLY A 181 0.65 12.38 -2.35
CA GLY A 181 0.22 12.21 -3.74
C GLY A 181 0.42 10.80 -4.29
N ILE A 182 1.43 10.05 -3.84
CA ILE A 182 1.62 8.66 -4.27
C ILE A 182 0.36 7.85 -3.90
N GLY A 183 -0.30 7.28 -4.91
CA GLY A 183 -1.49 6.45 -4.72
C GLY A 183 -2.80 7.20 -4.48
N ILE A 184 -2.80 8.52 -4.28
CA ILE A 184 -4.02 9.32 -4.13
C ILE A 184 -4.73 9.45 -5.48
N PHE A 185 -6.03 9.20 -5.51
CA PHE A 185 -6.87 9.38 -6.70
C PHE A 185 -7.33 10.85 -6.76
N HIS A 186 -6.79 11.62 -7.70
CA HIS A 186 -7.23 12.98 -7.97
C HIS A 186 -8.23 12.97 -9.12
N TYR A 187 -9.42 13.48 -8.85
CA TYR A 187 -10.52 13.60 -9.84
C TYR A 187 -10.64 15.04 -10.39
N ASP A 188 -9.85 15.97 -9.87
CA ASP A 188 -9.80 17.34 -10.36
C ASP A 188 -9.14 17.35 -11.77
N PRO A 189 -9.85 17.88 -12.81
CA PRO A 189 -9.32 17.95 -14.15
C PRO A 189 -7.97 18.65 -14.29
N THR A 190 -7.63 19.57 -13.38
CA THR A 190 -6.35 20.29 -13.37
C THR A 190 -5.19 19.46 -12.85
N ARG A 191 -5.46 18.28 -12.25
CA ARG A 191 -4.49 17.39 -11.63
C ARG A 191 -4.33 16.05 -12.35
N LEU A 192 -5.06 15.82 -13.44
CA LEU A 192 -5.08 14.51 -14.12
C LEU A 192 -3.72 14.07 -14.70
N GLU A 193 -2.84 15.02 -14.97
CA GLU A 193 -1.53 14.77 -15.60
C GLU A 193 -0.36 14.86 -14.61
N SER A 194 -0.66 14.98 -13.33
CA SER A 194 0.35 15.21 -12.31
C SER A 194 1.09 13.95 -11.85
N GLY A 195 0.68 12.79 -12.32
CA GLY A 195 1.29 11.53 -11.94
C GLY A 195 1.06 11.20 -10.47
N TYR A 196 2.11 11.30 -9.65
CA TYR A 196 2.03 11.03 -8.20
C TYR A 196 2.25 12.30 -7.36
N GLN A 197 2.41 13.46 -7.99
CA GLN A 197 2.67 14.71 -7.29
C GLN A 197 1.45 15.13 -6.46
N GLY A 198 1.67 15.32 -5.16
CA GLY A 198 0.67 15.85 -4.24
C GLY A 198 0.66 17.36 -4.17
N TRP A 199 -0.49 17.91 -3.82
CA TRP A 199 -0.69 19.32 -3.52
C TRP A 199 -1.41 19.47 -2.20
N PHE A 200 -1.09 20.52 -1.46
CA PHE A 200 -1.88 20.82 -0.27
C PHE A 200 -3.39 20.79 -0.59
N PRO A 201 -4.20 20.09 0.19
CA PRO A 201 -3.91 19.47 1.49
C PRO A 201 -3.57 17.96 1.46
N ASP A 202 -3.01 17.42 0.34
CA ASP A 202 -2.52 16.06 0.32
C ASP A 202 -1.39 15.89 1.35
N ARG A 203 -1.37 14.77 2.07
CA ARG A 203 -0.48 14.57 3.19
C ARG A 203 0.09 13.17 3.34
N LEU A 204 -0.45 12.21 2.59
CA LEU A 204 -0.09 10.80 2.67
C LEU A 204 0.46 10.28 1.35
N ALA A 205 1.31 9.26 1.45
CA ALA A 205 1.41 8.22 0.45
C ALA A 205 0.25 7.23 0.70
N TYR A 206 -0.64 7.08 -0.30
CA TYR A 206 -1.88 6.31 -0.23
C TYR A 206 -1.81 5.05 -1.11
N CYS A 207 -0.67 4.35 -1.06
CA CYS A 207 -0.40 3.15 -1.85
C CYS A 207 -0.25 1.88 -1.02
N GLY A 208 -0.45 1.95 0.30
CA GLY A 208 -0.33 0.80 1.19
C GLY A 208 -1.45 -0.23 1.01
N ASP A 209 -1.18 -1.48 1.28
CA ASP A 209 -2.19 -2.54 1.44
C ASP A 209 -3.16 -2.21 2.58
N ILE A 210 -2.67 -1.50 3.59
CA ILE A 210 -3.38 -1.10 4.81
C ILE A 210 -3.28 0.41 4.95
N ASN A 211 -4.41 1.09 5.18
CA ASN A 211 -4.41 2.53 5.40
C ASN A 211 -3.97 2.90 6.83
N LEU A 212 -3.76 4.20 7.10
CA LEU A 212 -3.32 4.70 8.41
C LEU A 212 -4.19 4.24 9.60
N ASN A 213 -5.45 3.93 9.35
CA ASN A 213 -6.39 3.49 10.39
C ASN A 213 -6.53 1.96 10.47
N GLY A 214 -5.57 1.22 9.90
CA GLY A 214 -5.57 -0.24 9.95
C GLY A 214 -6.63 -0.91 9.06
N TYR A 215 -7.34 -0.15 8.20
CA TYR A 215 -8.28 -0.72 7.25
C TYR A 215 -7.52 -1.36 6.08
N ARG A 216 -7.77 -2.65 5.87
CA ARG A 216 -7.23 -3.40 4.74
C ARG A 216 -7.95 -3.01 3.46
N ARG A 217 -7.20 -2.52 2.48
CA ARG A 217 -7.73 -2.16 1.18
C ARG A 217 -7.85 -3.37 0.25
N PRO A 218 -8.61 -3.28 -0.86
CA PRO A 218 -8.79 -4.40 -1.79
C PRO A 218 -7.48 -5.06 -2.26
N VAL A 219 -6.41 -4.28 -2.47
CA VAL A 219 -5.08 -4.79 -2.88
C VAL A 219 -4.48 -5.75 -1.85
N SER A 220 -4.75 -5.56 -0.56
CA SER A 220 -4.33 -6.50 0.50
C SER A 220 -4.99 -7.88 0.34
N TYR A 221 -6.22 -7.94 -0.14
CA TYR A 221 -6.92 -9.19 -0.42
C TYR A 221 -6.48 -9.83 -1.73
N LEU A 222 -6.10 -9.02 -2.73
CA LEU A 222 -5.44 -9.53 -3.93
C LEU A 222 -4.15 -10.26 -3.56
N ARG A 223 -3.34 -9.70 -2.67
CA ARG A 223 -2.11 -10.31 -2.16
C ARG A 223 -2.38 -11.62 -1.41
N GLU A 224 -3.36 -11.63 -0.51
CA GLU A 224 -3.77 -12.86 0.20
C GLU A 224 -4.18 -14.00 -0.75
N ILE A 225 -4.94 -13.64 -1.79
CA ILE A 225 -5.39 -14.59 -2.82
C ILE A 225 -4.21 -15.05 -3.68
N ALA A 226 -3.35 -14.13 -4.13
CA ALA A 226 -2.15 -14.46 -4.90
C ALA A 226 -1.27 -15.46 -4.14
N TYR A 227 -1.02 -15.23 -2.85
CA TYR A 227 -0.22 -16.10 -1.97
C TYR A 227 -0.93 -17.41 -1.59
N GLY A 228 -2.20 -17.59 -1.93
CA GLY A 228 -2.98 -18.77 -1.54
C GLY A 228 -3.37 -18.81 -0.05
N LEU A 229 -3.24 -17.71 0.66
CA LEU A 229 -3.63 -17.57 2.06
C LEU A 229 -5.15 -17.40 2.23
N ARG A 230 -5.84 -16.97 1.17
CA ARG A 230 -7.30 -16.84 1.10
C ARG A 230 -7.82 -17.65 -0.08
N THR A 231 -8.76 -18.54 0.18
CA THR A 231 -9.43 -19.35 -0.84
C THR A 231 -10.78 -18.74 -1.27
N LYS A 232 -11.52 -18.16 -0.31
CA LYS A 232 -12.82 -17.51 -0.60
C LYS A 232 -12.64 -16.27 -1.46
N PRO A 233 -13.58 -15.97 -2.36
CA PRO A 233 -13.54 -14.73 -3.14
C PRO A 233 -13.56 -13.50 -2.22
N TYR A 234 -13.14 -12.36 -2.76
CA TYR A 234 -13.30 -11.05 -2.12
C TYR A 234 -13.96 -10.10 -3.11
N LEU A 235 -15.02 -9.45 -2.67
CA LEU A 235 -15.87 -8.57 -3.45
C LEU A 235 -15.65 -7.12 -3.04
N PHE A 236 -15.47 -6.21 -4.01
CA PHE A 236 -15.49 -4.77 -3.74
C PHE A 236 -16.03 -4.00 -4.96
N ALA A 237 -16.51 -2.79 -4.72
CA ALA A 237 -17.03 -1.93 -5.76
C ALA A 237 -16.17 -0.67 -5.90
N ARG A 238 -16.02 -0.19 -7.14
CA ARG A 238 -15.55 1.18 -7.40
C ARG A 238 -16.48 2.16 -6.70
N ARG A 239 -15.94 3.29 -6.24
CA ARG A 239 -16.75 4.35 -5.63
C ARG A 239 -17.78 4.86 -6.63
N VAL A 240 -19.06 4.60 -6.35
CA VAL A 240 -20.17 4.95 -7.25
C VAL A 240 -20.32 6.45 -7.43
N ASP A 241 -20.04 7.23 -6.39
CA ASP A 241 -20.02 8.70 -6.42
C ASP A 241 -18.89 9.29 -7.29
N LYS A 242 -17.95 8.44 -7.72
CA LYS A 242 -16.86 8.77 -8.65
C LYS A 242 -17.02 8.10 -10.02
N ALA A 243 -18.14 7.43 -10.26
CA ALA A 243 -18.40 6.77 -11.52
C ALA A 243 -18.37 7.76 -12.70
N GLY A 244 -17.78 7.34 -13.83
CA GLY A 244 -17.64 8.19 -15.02
C GLY A 244 -16.61 9.32 -14.90
N GLN A 245 -16.08 9.62 -13.72
CA GLN A 245 -15.04 10.62 -13.57
C GLN A 245 -13.66 10.03 -13.93
N ARG A 246 -12.86 10.83 -14.62
CA ARG A 246 -11.46 10.50 -14.88
C ARG A 246 -10.64 10.86 -13.65
N HIS A 247 -9.63 10.06 -13.36
CA HIS A 247 -8.60 10.35 -12.37
C HIS A 247 -7.22 10.27 -13.01
N ASP A 248 -6.24 10.84 -12.35
CA ASP A 248 -4.83 10.71 -12.72
C ASP A 248 -4.38 9.24 -12.67
N LYS A 249 -3.40 8.89 -13.51
CA LYS A 249 -2.82 7.54 -13.57
C LYS A 249 -1.54 7.49 -12.75
N ASN A 250 -1.34 6.35 -12.05
CA ASN A 250 -0.15 6.10 -11.27
C ASN A 250 -0.05 4.60 -11.01
N ARG A 251 1.12 4.01 -11.14
CA ARG A 251 1.34 2.55 -10.98
C ARG A 251 1.21 2.05 -9.54
N TRP A 252 1.27 2.95 -8.56
CA TRP A 252 1.00 2.62 -7.16
C TRP A 252 -0.50 2.58 -6.81
N LYS A 253 -1.38 3.01 -7.73
CA LYS A 253 -2.84 2.96 -7.53
C LYS A 253 -3.37 1.62 -7.99
N TYR A 254 -4.06 0.93 -7.11
CA TYR A 254 -4.83 -0.24 -7.51
C TYR A 254 -6.18 0.21 -8.10
N HIS A 255 -7.27 0.04 -7.40
CA HIS A 255 -8.58 0.56 -7.79
C HIS A 255 -9.11 1.47 -6.68
N ASP A 256 -9.73 2.60 -7.03
CA ASP A 256 -10.45 3.43 -6.06
C ASP A 256 -11.79 2.76 -5.74
N GLY A 257 -11.74 1.77 -4.87
CA GLY A 257 -12.85 0.94 -4.48
C GLY A 257 -12.78 0.51 -3.02
N VAL A 258 -13.93 0.17 -2.49
CA VAL A 258 -14.10 -0.25 -1.10
C VAL A 258 -15.03 -1.46 -1.02
N HIS A 259 -14.88 -2.27 0.04
CA HIS A 259 -15.82 -3.33 0.39
C HIS A 259 -17.09 -2.69 0.98
N SER A 260 -17.87 -2.06 0.10
CA SER A 260 -19.10 -1.35 0.45
C SER A 260 -20.03 -1.25 -0.76
N TRP A 261 -21.34 -1.29 -0.49
CA TRP A 261 -22.40 -1.10 -1.48
C TRP A 261 -23.42 -0.09 -0.96
N THR A 262 -22.94 1.06 -0.45
CA THR A 262 -23.77 2.09 0.21
C THR A 262 -23.49 3.44 -0.44
N TYR A 263 -24.37 3.86 -1.37
CA TYR A 263 -24.25 5.12 -2.11
C TYR A 263 -25.63 5.72 -2.35
N PRO A 264 -26.31 6.22 -1.27
CA PRO A 264 -27.64 6.79 -1.39
C PRO A 264 -27.65 7.99 -2.34
N GLY A 265 -28.64 8.01 -3.25
CA GLY A 265 -28.80 9.07 -4.27
C GLY A 265 -28.05 8.82 -5.57
N TYR A 266 -27.39 7.67 -5.72
CA TYR A 266 -26.68 7.26 -6.92
C TYR A 266 -27.34 6.07 -7.64
N GLU A 267 -28.60 5.76 -7.31
CA GLU A 267 -29.36 4.65 -7.89
C GLU A 267 -29.39 4.75 -9.42
N GLY A 268 -29.09 3.65 -10.10
CA GLY A 268 -29.02 3.58 -11.57
C GLY A 268 -27.67 4.00 -12.17
N THR A 269 -26.73 4.51 -11.37
CA THR A 269 -25.39 4.86 -11.85
C THR A 269 -24.59 3.59 -12.18
N GLU A 270 -24.09 3.49 -13.41
CA GLU A 270 -23.21 2.40 -13.82
C GLU A 270 -21.87 2.47 -13.05
N THR A 271 -21.48 1.35 -12.49
CA THR A 271 -20.21 1.22 -11.75
C THR A 271 -19.57 -0.15 -11.94
N THR A 272 -18.29 -0.22 -11.64
CA THR A 272 -17.51 -1.45 -11.75
C THR A 272 -17.48 -2.18 -10.43
N VAL A 273 -17.76 -3.48 -10.45
CA VAL A 273 -17.62 -4.41 -9.33
C VAL A 273 -16.49 -5.39 -9.65
N TYR A 274 -15.57 -5.54 -8.73
CA TYR A 274 -14.41 -6.41 -8.85
C TYR A 274 -14.56 -7.60 -7.91
N VAL A 275 -14.22 -8.77 -8.41
CA VAL A 275 -14.19 -10.01 -7.64
C VAL A 275 -12.80 -10.63 -7.75
N LEU A 276 -12.10 -10.70 -6.63
CA LEU A 276 -10.78 -11.30 -6.53
C LEU A 276 -10.92 -12.78 -6.16
N THR A 277 -10.32 -13.67 -6.94
CA THR A 277 -10.35 -15.11 -6.68
C THR A 277 -9.35 -15.87 -7.58
N LYS A 278 -8.91 -17.07 -7.15
CA LYS A 278 -8.20 -18.04 -8.00
C LYS A 278 -9.15 -18.96 -8.80
N ASP A 279 -10.44 -18.93 -8.52
CA ASP A 279 -11.42 -19.73 -9.26
C ASP A 279 -11.53 -19.24 -10.71
N PRO A 280 -11.84 -20.11 -11.67
CA PRO A 280 -11.86 -19.73 -13.08
C PRO A 280 -13.01 -18.81 -13.46
N GLU A 281 -14.09 -18.81 -12.68
CA GLU A 281 -15.32 -18.03 -12.93
C GLU A 281 -15.91 -17.51 -11.62
N ALA A 282 -16.62 -16.39 -11.71
CA ALA A 282 -17.42 -15.81 -10.64
C ALA A 282 -18.81 -15.45 -11.15
N GLU A 283 -19.84 -15.66 -10.33
CA GLU A 283 -21.22 -15.25 -10.61
C GLU A 283 -21.65 -14.20 -9.59
N LEU A 284 -22.14 -13.05 -10.08
CA LEU A 284 -22.57 -11.93 -9.25
C LEU A 284 -24.07 -11.91 -9.12
N PHE A 285 -24.58 -11.60 -7.91
CA PHE A 285 -26.00 -11.49 -7.61
C PHE A 285 -26.31 -10.18 -6.91
N LEU A 286 -27.45 -9.59 -7.23
CA LEU A 286 -28.02 -8.48 -6.47
C LEU A 286 -29.41 -8.90 -5.95
N ASN A 287 -29.60 -8.85 -4.64
CA ASN A 287 -30.85 -9.28 -3.99
C ASN A 287 -31.28 -10.71 -4.41
N GLY A 288 -30.32 -11.60 -4.62
CA GLY A 288 -30.55 -12.98 -5.06
C GLY A 288 -30.80 -13.16 -6.56
N VAL A 289 -30.88 -12.08 -7.34
CA VAL A 289 -31.03 -12.13 -8.80
C VAL A 289 -29.64 -12.11 -9.45
N SER A 290 -29.36 -13.09 -10.31
CA SER A 290 -28.07 -13.17 -11.02
C SER A 290 -27.90 -11.98 -11.96
N LEU A 291 -26.76 -11.32 -11.87
CA LEU A 291 -26.27 -10.29 -12.79
C LEU A 291 -25.36 -10.87 -13.87
N GLY A 292 -25.16 -12.19 -13.85
CA GLY A 292 -24.38 -12.92 -14.83
C GLY A 292 -23.08 -13.49 -14.27
N ARG A 293 -22.37 -14.20 -15.15
CA ARG A 293 -21.12 -14.90 -14.85
C ARG A 293 -19.98 -14.34 -15.70
N LYS A 294 -18.81 -14.21 -15.10
CA LYS A 294 -17.59 -13.71 -15.75
C LYS A 294 -16.43 -14.66 -15.47
N LYS A 295 -15.57 -14.81 -16.46
CA LYS A 295 -14.28 -15.50 -16.28
C LYS A 295 -13.33 -14.61 -15.52
N VAL A 296 -12.50 -15.23 -14.71
CA VAL A 296 -11.42 -14.59 -13.97
C VAL A 296 -10.19 -14.50 -14.86
N GLY A 297 -9.50 -13.35 -14.80
CA GLY A 297 -8.25 -13.15 -15.54
C GLY A 297 -8.41 -12.67 -16.99
N GLU A 298 -9.63 -12.39 -17.47
CA GLU A 298 -9.82 -11.85 -18.82
C GLU A 298 -9.37 -10.39 -18.97
N VAL A 299 -9.53 -9.58 -17.91
CA VAL A 299 -9.16 -8.16 -17.88
C VAL A 299 -7.92 -7.97 -17.02
N GLU A 300 -7.94 -8.53 -15.82
CA GLU A 300 -6.87 -8.44 -14.82
C GLU A 300 -6.65 -9.80 -14.18
N ALA A 301 -5.40 -10.13 -13.88
CA ALA A 301 -5.05 -11.38 -13.20
C ALA A 301 -5.81 -11.54 -11.88
N LEU A 302 -6.32 -12.75 -11.61
CA LEU A 302 -7.06 -13.11 -10.40
C LEU A 302 -8.36 -12.31 -10.18
N THR A 303 -8.86 -11.59 -11.21
CA THR A 303 -10.00 -10.68 -11.08
C THR A 303 -11.07 -10.99 -12.12
N ALA A 304 -12.33 -11.06 -11.68
CA ALA A 304 -13.51 -10.95 -12.57
C ALA A 304 -14.10 -9.55 -12.44
N VAL A 305 -14.43 -8.92 -13.57
CA VAL A 305 -14.87 -7.52 -13.65
C VAL A 305 -16.30 -7.47 -14.15
N PHE A 306 -17.20 -6.81 -13.40
CA PHE A 306 -18.60 -6.63 -13.75
C PHE A 306 -18.92 -5.14 -13.84
N GLU A 307 -19.61 -4.74 -14.91
CA GLU A 307 -20.23 -3.43 -15.01
C GLU A 307 -21.71 -3.58 -14.68
N VAL A 308 -22.17 -2.88 -13.67
CA VAL A 308 -23.53 -3.02 -13.14
C VAL A 308 -24.11 -1.67 -12.72
N PRO A 309 -25.40 -1.43 -12.90
CA PRO A 309 -26.06 -0.27 -12.33
C PRO A 309 -26.18 -0.43 -10.82
N TYR A 310 -25.80 0.59 -10.06
CA TYR A 310 -25.98 0.59 -8.62
C TYR A 310 -27.45 0.55 -8.24
N GLN A 311 -27.82 -0.39 -7.39
CA GLN A 311 -29.12 -0.45 -6.71
C GLN A 311 -28.91 -0.91 -5.27
N PRO A 312 -29.60 -0.34 -4.28
CA PRO A 312 -29.51 -0.77 -2.90
C PRO A 312 -29.89 -2.24 -2.71
N GLY A 313 -29.24 -2.88 -1.75
CA GLY A 313 -29.53 -4.26 -1.36
C GLY A 313 -28.27 -5.05 -1.02
N THR A 314 -28.36 -6.37 -1.17
CA THR A 314 -27.24 -7.29 -0.92
C THR A 314 -26.61 -7.69 -2.24
N LEU A 315 -25.36 -7.29 -2.43
CA LEU A 315 -24.52 -7.72 -3.54
C LEU A 315 -23.71 -8.94 -3.07
N THR A 316 -23.85 -10.06 -3.78
CA THR A 316 -23.20 -11.33 -3.42
C THR A 316 -22.45 -11.89 -4.61
N VAL A 317 -21.22 -12.35 -4.41
CA VAL A 317 -20.50 -13.15 -5.39
C VAL A 317 -20.46 -14.60 -4.94
N ARG A 318 -20.56 -15.51 -5.91
CA ARG A 318 -20.38 -16.96 -5.70
C ARG A 318 -19.33 -17.49 -6.68
N THR A 319 -18.45 -18.32 -6.12
CA THR A 319 -17.43 -19.07 -6.85
C THR A 319 -17.42 -20.52 -6.36
N THR A 320 -16.59 -21.37 -6.95
CA THR A 320 -16.45 -22.76 -6.47
C THR A 320 -15.86 -22.83 -5.06
N SER A 321 -15.06 -21.86 -4.65
CA SER A 321 -14.38 -21.82 -3.34
C SER A 321 -15.21 -21.12 -2.25
N GLY A 322 -16.39 -20.58 -2.56
CA GLY A 322 -17.26 -19.96 -1.57
C GLY A 322 -17.97 -18.71 -2.07
N GLU A 323 -18.40 -17.88 -1.11
CA GLU A 323 -19.09 -16.62 -1.40
C GLU A 323 -18.55 -15.47 -0.54
N ASP A 324 -18.81 -14.24 -1.01
CA ASP A 324 -18.61 -13.00 -0.27
C ASP A 324 -19.80 -12.07 -0.55
N SER A 325 -20.17 -11.22 0.41
CA SER A 325 -21.33 -10.35 0.30
C SER A 325 -21.12 -9.01 0.97
N ILE A 326 -21.69 -7.97 0.37
CA ILE A 326 -21.77 -6.62 0.92
C ILE A 326 -23.23 -6.15 0.90
N VAL A 327 -23.64 -5.49 1.97
CA VAL A 327 -25.02 -5.01 2.15
C VAL A 327 -25.03 -3.49 2.13
N THR A 328 -26.04 -2.90 1.49
CA THR A 328 -26.29 -1.47 1.59
C THR A 328 -26.69 -1.13 3.03
N ALA A 329 -25.85 -0.36 3.70
CA ALA A 329 -26.16 0.16 5.03
C ALA A 329 -27.20 1.28 4.97
N GLY A 330 -28.01 1.36 6.01
CA GLY A 330 -28.91 2.48 6.27
C GLY A 330 -28.17 3.75 6.72
N GLU A 331 -28.92 4.72 7.27
CA GLU A 331 -28.33 5.93 7.85
C GLU A 331 -27.37 5.59 8.99
N ALA A 332 -26.20 6.28 9.01
CA ALA A 332 -25.21 6.12 10.06
C ALA A 332 -25.73 6.76 11.37
N VAL A 333 -26.13 5.92 12.33
CA VAL A 333 -26.74 6.31 13.61
C VAL A 333 -25.86 6.01 14.82
N GLY A 334 -24.81 5.20 14.68
CA GLY A 334 -23.94 4.78 15.76
C GLY A 334 -22.49 4.54 15.34
N LEU A 335 -21.68 4.13 16.34
CA LEU A 335 -20.30 3.70 16.16
C LEU A 335 -20.12 2.28 16.68
N HIS A 336 -19.50 1.43 15.88
CA HIS A 336 -18.90 0.20 16.34
C HIS A 336 -17.42 0.46 16.61
N ALA A 337 -17.02 0.37 17.90
CA ALA A 337 -15.64 0.65 18.30
C ALA A 337 -14.95 -0.63 18.80
N GLU A 338 -13.72 -0.85 18.34
CA GLU A 338 -12.91 -2.01 18.68
C GLU A 338 -11.51 -1.57 19.11
N ALA A 339 -11.04 -2.10 20.26
CA ALA A 339 -9.71 -1.85 20.78
C ALA A 339 -8.77 -3.04 20.49
N SER A 340 -7.56 -2.79 20.03
CA SER A 340 -6.54 -3.83 19.83
C SER A 340 -6.16 -4.53 21.12
N LYS A 341 -6.29 -3.85 22.25
CA LYS A 341 -6.20 -4.35 23.64
C LYS A 341 -6.77 -3.32 24.60
N THR A 342 -7.17 -3.76 25.80
CA THR A 342 -7.74 -2.88 26.83
C THR A 342 -6.90 -2.83 28.10
N VAL A 343 -5.81 -3.59 28.17
CA VAL A 343 -4.84 -3.57 29.26
C VAL A 343 -3.51 -3.09 28.73
N LEU A 344 -2.96 -2.06 29.38
CA LEU A 344 -1.68 -1.43 29.00
C LEU A 344 -0.68 -1.52 30.17
N GLU A 345 0.57 -1.79 29.85
CA GLU A 345 1.67 -1.71 30.80
C GLU A 345 1.98 -0.24 31.11
N LYS A 346 2.08 0.13 32.41
CA LYS A 346 2.46 1.49 32.83
C LYS A 346 3.86 1.87 32.34
N GLY A 347 4.17 3.14 32.40
CA GLY A 347 5.49 3.67 32.03
C GLY A 347 5.51 4.45 30.72
N GLY A 348 4.34 4.79 30.20
CA GLY A 348 4.19 5.74 29.09
C GLY A 348 4.66 5.24 27.71
N ARG A 349 4.79 3.93 27.51
CA ARG A 349 5.30 3.36 26.26
C ARG A 349 4.34 2.41 25.58
N ASP A 350 3.47 1.80 26.33
CA ASP A 350 2.51 0.83 25.77
C ASP A 350 1.33 1.55 25.13
N VAL A 351 0.90 1.09 23.95
CA VAL A 351 -0.13 1.74 23.12
C VAL A 351 -1.20 0.74 22.73
N CYS A 352 -2.48 1.16 22.78
CA CYS A 352 -3.56 0.49 22.09
C CYS A 352 -4.12 1.38 20.98
N PHE A 353 -4.59 0.74 19.91
CA PHE A 353 -5.30 1.37 18.82
C PHE A 353 -6.78 1.03 18.94
N ILE A 354 -7.62 2.04 18.83
CA ILE A 354 -9.07 1.91 18.93
C ILE A 354 -9.66 2.43 17.63
N THR A 355 -10.17 1.53 16.81
CA THR A 355 -10.88 1.86 15.58
C THR A 355 -12.36 2.07 15.87
N ALA A 356 -13.01 2.98 15.17
CA ALA A 356 -14.44 3.20 15.26
C ALA A 356 -15.03 3.37 13.86
N ASP A 357 -15.95 2.49 13.50
CA ASP A 357 -16.69 2.48 12.24
C ASP A 357 -18.10 3.00 12.44
N LEU A 358 -18.57 3.84 11.49
CA LEU A 358 -19.97 4.22 11.42
C LEU A 358 -20.85 3.01 11.12
N VAL A 359 -21.93 2.85 11.86
CA VAL A 359 -22.90 1.78 11.65
C VAL A 359 -24.33 2.31 11.60
N ASP A 360 -25.19 1.60 10.87
CA ASP A 360 -26.63 1.83 10.87
C ASP A 360 -27.32 1.17 12.07
N SER A 361 -28.66 1.24 12.12
CA SER A 361 -29.47 0.66 13.20
C SER A 361 -29.43 -0.87 13.26
N GLU A 362 -29.00 -1.55 12.18
CA GLU A 362 -28.87 -3.00 12.09
C GLU A 362 -27.42 -3.47 12.33
N GLY A 363 -26.47 -2.51 12.49
CA GLY A 363 -25.06 -2.79 12.70
C GLY A 363 -24.25 -2.92 11.41
N HIS A 364 -24.83 -2.65 10.25
CA HIS A 364 -24.09 -2.65 9.00
C HIS A 364 -23.17 -1.43 8.91
N THR A 365 -21.94 -1.64 8.50
CA THR A 365 -20.94 -0.55 8.36
C THR A 365 -21.29 0.37 7.21
N ASN A 366 -21.42 1.66 7.50
CA ASN A 366 -21.63 2.70 6.49
C ASN A 366 -20.31 3.39 6.15
N ARG A 367 -19.73 3.04 4.99
CA ARG A 367 -18.47 3.60 4.52
C ARG A 367 -18.63 4.88 3.70
N PHE A 368 -19.85 5.25 3.36
CA PHE A 368 -20.14 6.44 2.56
C PHE A 368 -20.34 7.70 3.41
N ALA A 369 -21.01 7.53 4.56
CA ALA A 369 -21.33 8.67 5.41
C ALA A 369 -20.07 9.30 6.02
N VAL A 370 -20.09 10.64 6.12
CA VAL A 370 -19.09 11.42 6.85
C VAL A 370 -19.74 11.98 8.11
N ARG A 371 -19.09 11.76 9.27
CA ARG A 371 -19.55 12.29 10.55
C ARG A 371 -18.35 12.83 11.33
N ARG A 372 -18.57 13.96 12.01
CA ARG A 372 -17.60 14.52 12.94
C ARG A 372 -17.63 13.74 14.25
N ILE A 373 -16.48 13.19 14.63
CA ILE A 373 -16.30 12.41 15.87
C ILE A 373 -15.35 13.18 16.77
N GLN A 374 -15.72 13.31 18.06
CA GLN A 374 -14.86 13.87 19.09
C GLN A 374 -14.42 12.75 20.04
N ALA A 375 -13.13 12.69 20.33
CA ALA A 375 -12.51 11.79 21.30
C ALA A 375 -12.27 12.53 22.61
N VAL A 376 -12.74 11.99 23.72
CA VAL A 376 -12.49 12.49 25.08
C VAL A 376 -11.91 11.33 25.90
N LEU A 377 -10.71 11.50 26.39
CA LEU A 377 -10.03 10.50 27.22
C LEU A 377 -9.92 11.04 28.65
N GLU A 378 -10.35 10.24 29.61
CA GLU A 378 -10.25 10.51 31.06
C GLU A 378 -9.44 9.42 31.75
N GLY A 379 -8.69 9.76 32.82
CA GLY A 379 -7.97 8.78 33.65
C GLY A 379 -6.47 8.65 33.31
N GLU A 380 -5.87 7.50 33.69
CA GLU A 380 -4.42 7.25 33.65
C GLU A 380 -3.91 6.78 32.28
N ALA A 381 -4.28 7.51 31.22
CA ALA A 381 -3.79 7.28 29.87
C ALA A 381 -3.71 8.60 29.09
N VAL A 382 -3.06 8.59 27.95
CA VAL A 382 -2.87 9.76 27.08
C VAL A 382 -3.39 9.46 25.69
N LEU A 383 -4.25 10.35 25.14
CA LEU A 383 -4.62 10.33 23.74
C LEU A 383 -3.41 10.79 22.91
N ALA A 384 -2.67 9.82 22.39
CA ALA A 384 -1.43 10.07 21.66
C ALA A 384 -1.70 10.51 20.21
N GLY A 385 -2.85 10.14 19.66
CA GLY A 385 -3.28 10.54 18.33
C GLY A 385 -4.74 10.19 18.09
N PHE A 386 -5.41 11.00 17.26
CA PHE A 386 -6.77 10.75 16.81
C PHE A 386 -6.96 11.27 15.39
N GLY A 387 -7.62 10.51 14.52
CA GLY A 387 -7.88 10.97 13.16
C GLY A 387 -8.48 9.93 12.23
N SER A 388 -8.62 10.32 10.97
CA SER A 388 -9.03 9.44 9.88
C SER A 388 -7.86 9.18 8.92
N ALA A 389 -8.04 8.21 8.02
CA ALA A 389 -7.07 7.89 6.98
C ALA A 389 -7.32 8.70 5.68
N ASN A 390 -7.98 9.85 5.77
CA ASN A 390 -8.17 10.72 4.59
C ASN A 390 -6.81 11.21 4.09
N PRO A 391 -6.42 10.88 2.85
CA PRO A 391 -5.10 11.24 2.32
C PRO A 391 -4.98 12.72 1.98
N SER A 392 -6.13 13.44 1.86
CA SER A 392 -6.19 14.83 1.43
C SER A 392 -7.10 15.62 2.39
N CYS A 393 -6.54 16.06 3.49
CA CYS A 393 -7.27 16.81 4.52
C CYS A 393 -6.36 17.68 5.38
N GLU A 394 -6.93 18.72 5.96
CA GLU A 394 -6.28 19.57 6.95
C GLU A 394 -6.47 19.01 8.38
N GLY A 395 -5.74 19.54 9.34
CA GLY A 395 -5.81 19.20 10.75
C GLY A 395 -4.55 18.48 11.27
N SER A 396 -4.50 18.28 12.57
CA SER A 396 -3.40 17.58 13.24
C SER A 396 -3.89 16.31 13.91
N TYR A 397 -3.16 15.23 13.81
CA TYR A 397 -3.48 13.99 14.54
C TYR A 397 -3.38 14.14 16.08
N THR A 398 -2.97 15.32 16.57
CA THR A 398 -3.10 15.69 17.98
C THR A 398 -4.43 16.37 18.31
N ASP A 399 -5.26 16.67 17.29
CA ASP A 399 -6.61 17.21 17.51
C ASP A 399 -7.51 16.11 18.10
N THR A 400 -8.51 16.52 18.85
CA THR A 400 -9.47 15.59 19.50
C THR A 400 -10.75 15.40 18.71
N ALA A 401 -10.90 16.02 17.54
CA ALA A 401 -12.10 15.90 16.72
C ALA A 401 -11.74 15.80 15.24
N TRP A 402 -12.27 14.78 14.57
CA TRP A 402 -12.03 14.48 13.16
C TRP A 402 -13.28 14.01 12.43
N ASP A 403 -13.34 14.27 11.13
CA ASP A 403 -14.34 13.68 10.26
C ASP A 403 -13.93 12.26 9.89
N THR A 404 -14.89 11.35 9.84
CA THR A 404 -14.66 10.00 9.36
C THR A 404 -14.26 10.02 7.88
N PHE A 405 -13.38 9.10 7.50
CA PHE A 405 -13.06 8.77 6.11
C PHE A 405 -13.35 7.30 5.87
N ASP A 406 -14.08 6.98 4.81
CA ASP A 406 -14.65 5.64 4.60
C ASP A 406 -15.39 5.13 5.85
N GLY A 407 -16.13 6.02 6.51
CA GLY A 407 -16.89 5.72 7.72
C GLY A 407 -16.04 5.44 8.96
N ARG A 408 -14.71 5.68 8.97
CA ARG A 408 -13.81 5.27 10.07
C ARG A 408 -12.98 6.41 10.62
N VAL A 409 -12.75 6.35 11.95
CA VAL A 409 -11.68 7.06 12.67
C VAL A 409 -10.89 6.08 13.53
N MET A 410 -9.71 6.47 13.99
CA MET A 410 -8.89 5.71 14.92
C MET A 410 -8.28 6.61 15.99
N ALA A 411 -8.27 6.11 17.23
CA ALA A 411 -7.53 6.69 18.34
C ALA A 411 -6.32 5.82 18.69
N ALA A 412 -5.17 6.44 18.93
CA ALA A 412 -4.00 5.84 19.56
C ALA A 412 -3.96 6.29 21.02
N VAL A 413 -4.15 5.36 21.95
CA VAL A 413 -4.11 5.63 23.39
C VAL A 413 -2.87 4.99 24.00
N ARG A 414 -2.05 5.80 24.63
CA ARG A 414 -0.80 5.43 25.27
C ARG A 414 -0.96 5.36 26.79
N SER A 415 -0.34 4.36 27.42
CA SER A 415 -0.38 4.21 28.88
C SER A 415 0.14 5.44 29.61
N GLY A 416 -0.42 5.71 30.78
CA GLY A 416 0.13 6.65 31.75
C GLY A 416 1.39 6.13 32.46
N MET A 417 1.94 6.96 33.35
CA MET A 417 3.13 6.60 34.15
C MET A 417 2.77 5.74 35.37
N GLN A 418 1.54 5.81 35.84
CA GLN A 418 1.04 5.11 37.03
C GLN A 418 -0.04 4.09 36.67
N PRO A 419 -0.24 3.05 37.49
CA PRO A 419 -1.40 2.16 37.34
C PRO A 419 -2.69 2.94 37.59
N GLY A 420 -3.74 2.56 36.87
CA GLY A 420 -5.06 3.14 37.04
C GLY A 420 -6.03 2.78 35.93
N LYS A 421 -7.19 3.39 35.94
CA LYS A 421 -8.21 3.21 34.91
C LYS A 421 -8.25 4.43 34.01
N ALA A 422 -8.55 4.23 32.77
CA ALA A 422 -8.88 5.27 31.80
C ALA A 422 -10.13 4.89 31.00
N GLU A 423 -10.77 5.86 30.41
CA GLU A 423 -11.97 5.68 29.59
C GLU A 423 -11.90 6.60 28.39
N LEU A 424 -11.94 6.03 27.18
CA LEU A 424 -12.11 6.79 25.95
C LEU A 424 -13.59 6.87 25.59
N LYS A 425 -14.12 8.07 25.49
CA LYS A 425 -15.47 8.36 24.98
C LYS A 425 -15.37 8.89 23.57
N LEU A 426 -16.12 8.29 22.64
CA LEU A 426 -16.29 8.81 21.29
C LEU A 426 -17.68 9.43 21.18
N ILE A 427 -17.71 10.71 20.82
CA ILE A 427 -18.92 11.54 20.78
C ILE A 427 -19.26 11.83 19.31
N MET A 428 -20.49 11.53 18.92
CA MET A 428 -21.06 11.83 17.62
C MET A 428 -22.37 12.62 17.81
N ASN A 429 -22.55 13.72 17.09
CA ASN A 429 -23.71 14.60 17.18
C ASN A 429 -24.02 15.06 18.64
N GLY A 430 -22.99 15.32 19.44
CA GLY A 430 -23.11 15.76 20.83
C GLY A 430 -23.50 14.66 21.83
N THR A 431 -23.61 13.42 21.39
CA THR A 431 -23.97 12.27 22.23
C THR A 431 -22.83 11.25 22.26
N VAL A 432 -22.59 10.63 23.42
CA VAL A 432 -21.62 9.53 23.54
C VAL A 432 -22.11 8.33 22.73
N ALA A 433 -21.40 8.02 21.66
CA ALA A 433 -21.72 6.91 20.75
C ALA A 433 -20.95 5.62 21.06
N ALA A 434 -19.78 5.72 21.72
CA ALA A 434 -19.03 4.58 22.19
C ALA A 434 -18.20 4.93 23.43
N ILE A 435 -18.01 3.94 24.31
CA ILE A 435 -17.18 4.04 25.53
C ILE A 435 -16.25 2.84 25.56
N ILE A 436 -14.94 3.09 25.68
CA ILE A 436 -13.93 2.05 25.71
C ILE A 436 -13.14 2.16 27.02
N PRO A 437 -13.33 1.21 27.96
CA PRO A 437 -12.57 1.15 29.19
C PRO A 437 -11.17 0.62 28.94
N ILE A 438 -10.17 1.21 29.62
CA ILE A 438 -8.75 0.86 29.54
C ILE A 438 -8.22 0.73 30.96
N GLU A 439 -7.43 -0.31 31.21
CA GLU A 439 -6.71 -0.51 32.46
C GLU A 439 -5.20 -0.35 32.24
N VAL A 440 -4.55 0.46 33.06
CA VAL A 440 -3.07 0.59 33.11
C VAL A 440 -2.56 -0.17 34.34
N ARG A 441 -1.65 -1.11 34.15
CA ARG A 441 -1.10 -1.98 35.22
C ARG A 441 0.37 -1.72 35.50
#